data_112b6b65e813a36c01403b244fbf7cf5
#
_entry.id   112b6b65e813a36c01403b244fbf7cf5
#
_cell.length_a   1.000
_cell.length_b   1.000
_cell.length_c   1.000
_cell.angle_alpha   90.00
_cell.angle_beta   90.00
_cell.angle_gamma   90.00
#
_symmetry.space_group_name_H-M   'P 1'
#
loop_
_entity.id
_entity.type
_entity.pdbx_description
1 polymer ?
#
loop_
_entity_poly.entity_id
_entity_poly.type
_entity_poly.pdbx_seq_one_letter_code
_entity_poly.pdbx_strand_id
1 'polypeptide(L)'
;MAVRIDNVRLIDPAASHDAVTSVILENGRMMIGGSGVAAAEVIDGNGLWLTPAFVDLCARLREPGARVHGGAASETKAARAGGFLHLVVPPDTQPVLDSGALVTQLRERSEEAGFATVYPVGALTRGLDGKALSNMNRLHHAGCVAVGNARGPFANVETALRCLEYAATLGLTVFFSPEEPSLARGCAHDGFTAARLGLPGIPDTAETIALATQLLLVEQTGVRAHFGQLSC
;
A
#
# COMPACT_ATOMS: atom_id res chain seq x y z
N MET A 1 2.07 24.47 20.36
CA MET A 1 2.98 23.99 21.41
C MET A 1 4.20 23.43 20.74
N ALA A 2 5.40 23.84 21.16
CA ALA A 2 6.66 23.32 20.64
C ALA A 2 7.12 22.12 21.48
N VAL A 3 7.54 21.05 20.82
CA VAL A 3 8.20 19.87 21.43
C VAL A 3 9.63 19.85 20.91
N ARG A 4 10.61 19.73 21.81
CA ARG A 4 12.02 19.59 21.45
C ARG A 4 12.51 18.19 21.78
N ILE A 5 13.22 17.58 20.84
CA ILE A 5 13.87 16.28 21.04
C ILE A 5 15.39 16.53 20.95
N ASP A 6 16.10 16.32 22.04
CA ASP A 6 17.55 16.51 22.11
C ASP A 6 18.28 15.16 21.93
N ASN A 7 19.50 15.19 21.40
CA ASN A 7 20.40 14.04 21.26
C ASN A 7 19.83 12.87 20.42
N VAL A 8 18.88 13.13 19.52
CA VAL A 8 18.28 12.09 18.67
C VAL A 8 19.11 11.89 17.41
N ARG A 9 19.31 10.65 16.97
CA ARG A 9 19.85 10.37 15.63
C ARG A 9 18.77 10.57 14.60
N LEU A 10 18.83 11.71 13.90
CA LEU A 10 17.95 12.02 12.78
C LEU A 10 18.47 11.33 11.52
N ILE A 11 17.64 10.48 10.92
CA ILE A 11 17.94 9.76 9.68
C ILE A 11 16.86 10.16 8.65
N ASP A 12 17.26 10.94 7.63
CA ASP A 12 16.40 11.29 6.50
C ASP A 12 17.13 10.97 5.20
N PRO A 13 16.82 9.82 4.57
CA PRO A 13 17.46 9.41 3.33
C PRO A 13 17.23 10.37 2.16
N ALA A 14 16.06 11.03 2.12
CA ALA A 14 15.73 11.96 1.04
C ALA A 14 16.60 13.24 1.10
N ALA A 15 16.92 13.69 2.32
CA ALA A 15 17.82 14.83 2.55
C ALA A 15 19.30 14.40 2.69
N SER A 16 19.62 13.09 2.56
CA SER A 16 20.97 12.54 2.83
C SER A 16 21.49 12.94 4.21
N HIS A 17 20.59 12.95 5.21
CA HIS A 17 20.93 13.35 6.58
C HIS A 17 21.00 12.11 7.49
N ASP A 18 22.09 11.95 8.20
CA ASP A 18 22.27 10.93 9.25
C ASP A 18 23.25 11.49 10.30
N ALA A 19 22.70 12.10 11.34
CA ALA A 19 23.50 12.69 12.41
C ALA A 19 22.73 12.78 13.72
N VAL A 20 23.45 12.78 14.84
CA VAL A 20 22.87 13.11 16.15
C VAL A 20 22.68 14.62 16.25
N THR A 21 21.46 15.05 16.51
CA THR A 21 21.09 16.46 16.55
C THR A 21 19.92 16.70 17.51
N SER A 22 19.56 17.98 17.71
CA SER A 22 18.30 18.36 18.34
C SER A 22 17.30 18.74 17.25
N VAL A 23 16.02 18.47 17.51
CA VAL A 23 14.91 18.75 16.60
C VAL A 23 13.78 19.44 17.35
N ILE A 24 13.18 20.44 16.75
CA ILE A 24 11.99 21.12 17.27
C ILE A 24 10.81 20.80 16.37
N LEU A 25 9.72 20.36 17.00
CA LEU A 25 8.43 20.13 16.35
C LEU A 25 7.46 21.23 16.79
N GLU A 26 7.05 22.07 15.87
CA GLU A 26 6.12 23.16 16.13
C GLU A 26 5.19 23.42 14.93
N ASN A 27 3.89 23.57 15.21
CA ASN A 27 2.87 23.88 14.18
C ASN A 27 2.92 22.96 12.96
N GLY A 28 3.15 21.65 13.18
CA GLY A 28 3.22 20.64 12.12
C GLY A 28 4.50 20.70 11.27
N ARG A 29 5.49 21.45 11.70
CA ARG A 29 6.80 21.55 11.04
C ARG A 29 7.91 21.03 11.94
N MET A 30 8.93 20.47 11.32
CA MET A 30 10.16 20.04 11.95
C MET A 30 11.29 21.00 11.57
N MET A 31 12.05 21.42 12.58
CA MET A 31 13.27 22.22 12.39
C MET A 31 14.45 21.49 13.00
N ILE A 32 15.54 21.38 12.27
CA ILE A 32 16.79 20.76 12.75
C ILE A 32 17.60 21.81 13.50
N GLY A 33 18.18 21.43 14.65
CA GLY A 33 18.92 22.31 15.53
C GLY A 33 18.03 22.85 16.66
N GLY A 34 18.43 23.98 17.26
CA GLY A 34 17.67 24.66 18.31
C GLY A 34 17.87 24.09 19.71
N SER A 35 19.01 23.46 19.96
CA SER A 35 19.43 23.14 21.34
C SER A 35 19.43 24.44 22.17
N GLY A 36 18.65 24.44 23.28
CA GLY A 36 18.49 25.62 24.11
C GLY A 36 17.28 26.51 23.80
N VAL A 37 16.53 26.27 22.72
CA VAL A 37 15.25 26.97 22.47
C VAL A 37 14.20 26.50 23.49
N ALA A 38 13.48 27.44 24.09
CA ALA A 38 12.39 27.09 25.01
C ALA A 38 11.29 26.30 24.31
N ALA A 39 10.95 25.16 24.85
CA ALA A 39 9.88 24.30 24.37
C ALA A 39 8.95 23.92 25.55
N ALA A 40 7.69 23.65 25.22
CA ALA A 40 6.71 23.23 26.25
C ALA A 40 6.99 21.81 26.78
N GLU A 41 7.65 20.99 25.95
CA GLU A 41 8.07 19.63 26.30
C GLU A 41 9.47 19.39 25.72
N VAL A 42 10.32 18.70 26.47
CA VAL A 42 11.67 18.34 26.05
C VAL A 42 11.83 16.84 26.24
N ILE A 43 12.20 16.13 25.19
CA ILE A 43 12.42 14.68 25.17
C ILE A 43 13.92 14.44 24.99
N ASP A 44 14.54 13.62 25.85
CA ASP A 44 15.89 13.13 25.59
C ASP A 44 15.82 11.95 24.60
N GLY A 45 16.34 12.20 23.40
CA GLY A 45 16.39 11.23 22.31
C GLY A 45 17.67 10.40 22.26
N ASN A 46 18.48 10.41 23.33
CA ASN A 46 19.72 9.64 23.36
C ASN A 46 19.43 8.13 23.11
N GLY A 47 20.11 7.56 22.10
CA GLY A 47 19.89 6.18 21.67
C GLY A 47 18.63 5.94 20.81
N LEU A 48 17.82 6.97 20.60
CA LEU A 48 16.63 6.89 19.73
C LEU A 48 16.94 7.35 18.30
N TRP A 49 16.15 6.84 17.38
CA TRP A 49 16.17 7.25 15.97
C TRP A 49 14.91 8.05 15.64
N LEU A 50 15.08 9.16 14.95
CA LEU A 50 14.00 9.92 14.34
C LEU A 50 14.07 9.75 12.83
N THR A 51 13.04 9.17 12.24
CA THR A 51 12.98 8.89 10.81
C THR A 51 11.67 9.44 10.24
N PRO A 52 11.57 9.64 8.91
CA PRO A 52 10.26 9.76 8.27
C PRO A 52 9.39 8.56 8.62
N ALA A 53 8.08 8.79 8.72
CA ALA A 53 7.14 7.71 8.98
C ALA A 53 7.19 6.64 7.87
N PHE A 54 6.96 5.38 8.25
CA PHE A 54 6.93 4.29 7.30
C PHE A 54 5.64 4.31 6.47
N VAL A 55 5.74 3.78 5.25
CA VAL A 55 4.63 3.60 4.31
C VAL A 55 4.42 2.10 4.10
N ASP A 56 3.22 1.60 4.33
CA ASP A 56 2.83 0.24 3.95
C ASP A 56 2.08 0.30 2.60
N LEU A 57 2.63 -0.33 1.58
CA LEU A 57 2.06 -0.34 0.23
C LEU A 57 0.97 -1.41 0.02
N CYS A 58 0.67 -2.23 1.03
CA CYS A 58 -0.35 -3.29 0.93
C CYS A 58 -1.00 -3.62 2.28
N ALA A 59 -1.52 -2.62 2.97
CA ALA A 59 -2.18 -2.77 4.27
C ALA A 59 -3.63 -3.27 4.12
N ARG A 60 -3.99 -4.37 4.77
CA ARG A 60 -5.36 -4.89 4.77
C ARG A 60 -6.08 -4.52 6.06
N LEU A 61 -6.90 -3.47 6.02
CA LEU A 61 -7.63 -2.96 7.20
C LEU A 61 -8.86 -3.78 7.58
N ARG A 62 -9.22 -4.82 6.82
CA ARG A 62 -10.43 -5.63 7.04
C ARG A 62 -11.75 -4.86 6.95
N GLU A 63 -11.73 -3.61 6.53
CA GLU A 63 -12.87 -2.74 6.35
C GLU A 63 -12.76 -1.99 5.01
N PRO A 64 -13.84 -1.91 4.19
CA PRO A 64 -15.14 -2.58 4.38
C PRO A 64 -15.02 -4.11 4.48
N GLY A 65 -15.85 -4.75 5.36
CA GLY A 65 -15.89 -6.22 5.44
C GLY A 65 -15.95 -6.78 6.85
N ALA A 66 -15.16 -7.81 7.11
CA ALA A 66 -15.20 -8.62 8.33
C ALA A 66 -14.61 -7.89 9.55
N ARG A 67 -15.36 -6.95 10.11
CA ARG A 67 -14.96 -6.15 11.31
C ARG A 67 -14.62 -6.98 12.54
N VAL A 68 -15.06 -8.24 12.59
CA VAL A 68 -14.72 -9.16 13.69
C VAL A 68 -13.21 -9.36 13.82
N HIS A 69 -12.47 -9.21 12.73
CA HIS A 69 -11.01 -9.40 12.68
C HIS A 69 -10.22 -8.09 12.73
N GLY A 70 -10.90 -6.94 12.82
CA GLY A 70 -10.30 -5.62 12.83
C GLY A 70 -11.13 -4.63 12.00
N GLY A 71 -10.78 -3.36 12.07
CA GLY A 71 -11.42 -2.28 11.31
C GLY A 71 -10.48 -1.10 11.14
N ALA A 72 -10.90 -0.07 10.42
CA ALA A 72 -10.07 1.08 10.13
C ALA A 72 -9.42 1.67 11.40
N ALA A 73 -10.18 1.80 12.49
CA ALA A 73 -9.67 2.37 13.73
C ALA A 73 -8.62 1.48 14.42
N SER A 74 -8.86 0.16 14.56
CA SER A 74 -7.92 -0.75 15.22
C SER A 74 -6.64 -0.94 14.41
N GLU A 75 -6.77 -1.13 13.09
CA GLU A 75 -5.63 -1.39 12.21
C GLU A 75 -4.76 -0.14 12.01
N THR A 76 -5.36 1.05 11.84
CA THR A 76 -4.60 2.31 11.76
C THR A 76 -3.91 2.65 13.08
N LYS A 77 -4.53 2.31 14.23
CA LYS A 77 -3.89 2.45 15.55
C LYS A 77 -2.69 1.52 15.70
N ALA A 78 -2.83 0.25 15.30
CA ALA A 78 -1.75 -0.72 15.32
C ALA A 78 -0.60 -0.31 14.39
N ALA A 79 -0.92 0.15 13.17
CA ALA A 79 0.05 0.66 12.22
C ALA A 79 0.85 1.83 12.81
N ARG A 80 0.17 2.82 13.39
CA ARG A 80 0.83 3.95 14.07
C ARG A 80 1.77 3.48 15.18
N ALA A 81 1.37 2.51 15.98
CA ALA A 81 2.23 1.95 17.03
C ALA A 81 3.50 1.28 16.45
N GLY A 82 3.43 0.76 15.21
CA GLY A 82 4.57 0.23 14.46
C GLY A 82 5.36 1.28 13.67
N GLY A 83 5.01 2.57 13.76
CA GLY A 83 5.68 3.65 13.00
C GLY A 83 5.16 3.87 11.58
N PHE A 84 4.09 3.17 11.17
CA PHE A 84 3.46 3.35 9.87
C PHE A 84 2.35 4.40 9.95
N LEU A 85 2.52 5.52 9.24
CA LEU A 85 1.52 6.59 9.19
C LEU A 85 0.82 6.71 7.83
N HIS A 86 1.27 5.97 6.83
CA HIS A 86 0.70 5.96 5.49
C HIS A 86 0.43 4.52 5.06
N LEU A 87 -0.85 4.22 4.78
CA LEU A 87 -1.30 2.85 4.48
C LEU A 87 -2.00 2.82 3.13
N VAL A 88 -1.44 2.12 2.17
CA VAL A 88 -2.09 1.86 0.88
C VAL A 88 -2.94 0.59 1.00
N VAL A 89 -4.25 0.73 0.76
CA VAL A 89 -5.22 -0.35 0.96
C VAL A 89 -5.63 -0.93 -0.38
N PRO A 90 -5.37 -2.23 -0.62
CA PRO A 90 -5.76 -2.90 -1.86
C PRO A 90 -7.28 -3.03 -1.98
N PRO A 91 -7.80 -3.24 -3.21
CA PRO A 91 -9.23 -3.21 -3.49
C PRO A 91 -10.00 -4.46 -3.06
N ASP A 92 -9.32 -5.52 -2.59
CA ASP A 92 -9.89 -6.82 -2.21
C ASP A 92 -10.63 -6.81 -0.86
N THR A 93 -11.40 -5.76 -0.63
CA THR A 93 -12.31 -5.61 0.51
C THR A 93 -13.69 -6.25 0.24
N GLN A 94 -14.58 -6.28 1.21
CA GLN A 94 -15.94 -6.77 1.07
C GLN A 94 -16.94 -5.74 1.60
N PRO A 95 -17.68 -5.03 0.70
CA PRO A 95 -17.58 -5.13 -0.76
C PRO A 95 -16.26 -4.60 -1.33
N VAL A 96 -15.95 -5.01 -2.58
CA VAL A 96 -14.77 -4.58 -3.34
C VAL A 96 -14.77 -3.07 -3.54
N LEU A 97 -13.60 -2.43 -3.49
CA LEU A 97 -13.46 -0.99 -3.74
C LEU A 97 -13.56 -0.67 -5.25
N ASP A 98 -14.71 -0.93 -5.86
CA ASP A 98 -15.01 -0.67 -7.27
C ASP A 98 -15.99 0.49 -7.48
N SER A 99 -16.40 1.17 -6.41
CA SER A 99 -17.27 2.35 -6.45
C SER A 99 -16.72 3.52 -5.63
N GLY A 100 -16.94 4.75 -6.10
CA GLY A 100 -16.49 5.96 -5.41
C GLY A 100 -17.07 6.12 -4.00
N ALA A 101 -18.31 5.67 -3.78
CA ALA A 101 -18.94 5.74 -2.46
C ALA A 101 -18.21 4.91 -1.40
N LEU A 102 -17.76 3.71 -1.75
CA LEU A 102 -16.98 2.85 -0.85
C LEU A 102 -15.60 3.43 -0.55
N VAL A 103 -14.98 4.04 -1.55
CA VAL A 103 -13.69 4.75 -1.38
C VAL A 103 -13.83 5.91 -0.42
N THR A 104 -14.85 6.77 -0.61
CA THR A 104 -15.15 7.90 0.28
C THR A 104 -15.41 7.40 1.70
N GLN A 105 -16.25 6.39 1.87
CA GLN A 105 -16.57 5.81 3.18
C GLN A 105 -15.32 5.29 3.91
N LEU A 106 -14.42 4.60 3.22
CA LEU A 106 -13.19 4.09 3.82
C LEU A 106 -12.29 5.23 4.30
N ARG A 107 -12.15 6.27 3.49
CA ARG A 107 -11.36 7.46 3.83
C ARG A 107 -11.93 8.19 5.04
N GLU A 108 -13.21 8.52 5.02
CA GLU A 108 -13.90 9.21 6.13
C GLU A 108 -13.71 8.47 7.45
N ARG A 109 -13.90 7.15 7.47
CA ARG A 109 -13.69 6.34 8.67
C ARG A 109 -12.25 6.34 9.17
N SER A 110 -11.30 6.36 8.26
CA SER A 110 -9.88 6.40 8.62
C SER A 110 -9.48 7.78 9.14
N GLU A 111 -10.04 8.85 8.57
CA GLU A 111 -9.86 10.22 9.03
C GLU A 111 -10.49 10.43 10.41
N GLU A 112 -11.69 9.91 10.65
CA GLU A 112 -12.35 9.93 11.97
C GLU A 112 -11.55 9.18 13.04
N ALA A 113 -10.90 8.08 12.67
CA ALA A 113 -10.04 7.34 13.57
C ALA A 113 -8.77 8.11 14.00
N GLY A 114 -8.22 8.93 13.12
CA GLY A 114 -7.15 9.89 13.41
C GLY A 114 -5.78 9.27 13.74
N PHE A 115 -5.50 8.01 13.36
CA PHE A 115 -4.24 7.35 13.68
C PHE A 115 -3.23 7.33 12.53
N ALA A 116 -3.62 6.85 11.36
CA ALA A 116 -2.80 6.81 10.15
C ALA A 116 -3.64 7.20 8.93
N THR A 117 -2.99 7.77 7.92
CA THR A 117 -3.65 8.16 6.66
C THR A 117 -3.80 6.95 5.75
N VAL A 118 -5.01 6.75 5.23
CA VAL A 118 -5.33 5.64 4.33
C VAL A 118 -5.43 6.13 2.89
N TYR A 119 -4.78 5.41 1.99
CA TYR A 119 -4.74 5.64 0.55
C TYR A 119 -5.38 4.46 -0.18
N PRO A 120 -6.65 4.54 -0.58
CA PRO A 120 -7.32 3.45 -1.27
C PRO A 120 -6.77 3.20 -2.67
N VAL A 121 -6.62 1.92 -3.02
CA VAL A 121 -6.45 1.45 -4.39
C VAL A 121 -7.82 1.03 -4.91
N GLY A 122 -8.25 1.59 -6.05
CA GLY A 122 -9.51 1.21 -6.68
C GLY A 122 -9.37 -0.07 -7.52
N ALA A 123 -10.46 -0.83 -7.67
CA ALA A 123 -10.46 -2.02 -8.51
C ALA A 123 -10.31 -1.66 -10.00
N LEU A 124 -9.46 -2.36 -10.75
CA LEU A 124 -9.36 -2.27 -12.21
C LEU A 124 -10.62 -2.81 -12.89
N THR A 125 -11.15 -3.92 -12.37
CA THR A 125 -12.36 -4.54 -12.89
C THR A 125 -13.45 -4.57 -11.83
N ARG A 126 -14.71 -4.54 -12.24
CA ARG A 126 -15.87 -4.61 -11.35
C ARG A 126 -15.83 -5.91 -10.54
N GLY A 127 -15.98 -5.81 -9.25
CA GLY A 127 -15.94 -6.98 -8.37
C GLY A 127 -14.64 -7.78 -8.41
N LEU A 128 -13.57 -7.26 -9.03
CA LEU A 128 -12.30 -7.95 -9.29
C LEU A 128 -12.46 -9.21 -10.16
N ASP A 129 -13.52 -9.29 -10.97
CA ASP A 129 -13.86 -10.49 -11.78
C ASP A 129 -13.02 -10.63 -13.06
N GLY A 130 -12.22 -9.61 -13.40
CA GLY A 130 -11.36 -9.59 -14.58
C GLY A 130 -12.07 -9.43 -15.92
N LYS A 131 -13.40 -9.21 -15.95
CA LYS A 131 -14.21 -9.19 -17.20
C LYS A 131 -14.54 -7.79 -17.68
N ALA A 132 -15.05 -6.96 -16.79
CA ALA A 132 -15.52 -5.63 -17.15
C ALA A 132 -14.73 -4.55 -16.37
N LEU A 133 -14.29 -3.52 -17.09
CA LEU A 133 -13.58 -2.40 -16.48
C LEU A 133 -14.46 -1.72 -15.42
N SER A 134 -13.83 -1.29 -14.33
CA SER A 134 -14.46 -0.39 -13.37
C SER A 134 -14.51 1.05 -13.90
N ASN A 135 -15.23 1.92 -13.21
CA ASN A 135 -15.19 3.35 -13.53
C ASN A 135 -14.02 4.02 -12.81
N MET A 136 -12.80 3.83 -13.34
CA MET A 136 -11.56 4.34 -12.72
C MET A 136 -11.56 5.86 -12.55
N ASN A 137 -12.20 6.59 -13.46
CA ASN A 137 -12.33 8.05 -13.33
C ASN A 137 -13.11 8.44 -12.05
N ARG A 138 -14.21 7.75 -11.75
CA ARG A 138 -14.95 7.98 -10.50
C ARG A 138 -14.17 7.57 -9.26
N LEU A 139 -13.42 6.47 -9.35
CA LEU A 139 -12.54 6.03 -8.26
C LEU A 139 -11.43 7.05 -7.99
N HIS A 140 -10.82 7.58 -9.04
CA HIS A 140 -9.80 8.63 -8.93
C HIS A 140 -10.35 9.90 -8.27
N HIS A 141 -11.51 10.39 -8.70
CA HIS A 141 -12.15 11.56 -8.10
C HIS A 141 -12.60 11.34 -6.64
N ALA A 142 -12.90 10.11 -6.25
CA ALA A 142 -13.20 9.75 -4.87
C ALA A 142 -11.94 9.68 -3.98
N GLY A 143 -10.74 9.76 -4.58
CA GLY A 143 -9.47 9.83 -3.86
C GLY A 143 -8.64 8.54 -3.88
N CYS A 144 -8.91 7.62 -4.83
CA CYS A 144 -7.96 6.52 -5.07
C CYS A 144 -6.64 7.08 -5.61
N VAL A 145 -5.55 6.61 -5.03
CA VAL A 145 -4.18 6.99 -5.45
C VAL A 145 -3.63 6.10 -6.56
N ALA A 146 -4.21 4.92 -6.71
CA ALA A 146 -3.83 3.90 -7.66
C ALA A 146 -5.03 3.02 -8.00
N VAL A 147 -4.87 2.13 -8.96
CA VAL A 147 -5.83 1.07 -9.29
C VAL A 147 -5.12 -0.28 -9.37
N GLY A 148 -5.84 -1.36 -9.08
CA GLY A 148 -5.26 -2.72 -9.11
C GLY A 148 -6.36 -3.78 -9.15
N ASN A 149 -5.98 -5.01 -9.49
CA ASN A 149 -6.92 -6.13 -9.44
C ASN A 149 -6.62 -7.08 -8.28
N ALA A 150 -5.77 -6.65 -7.35
CA ALA A 150 -5.21 -7.48 -6.28
C ALA A 150 -4.66 -8.80 -6.87
N ARG A 151 -5.05 -9.95 -6.34
CA ARG A 151 -4.76 -11.27 -6.93
C ARG A 151 -5.87 -11.80 -7.83
N GLY A 152 -6.86 -10.94 -8.17
CA GLY A 152 -7.94 -11.31 -9.09
C GLY A 152 -7.41 -11.50 -10.51
N PRO A 153 -7.79 -12.59 -11.19
CA PRO A 153 -7.37 -12.84 -12.55
C PRO A 153 -8.01 -11.86 -13.53
N PHE A 154 -7.41 -11.69 -14.69
CA PHE A 154 -8.09 -11.13 -15.85
C PHE A 154 -8.71 -12.26 -16.67
N ALA A 155 -9.90 -12.04 -17.22
CA ALA A 155 -10.57 -13.03 -18.06
C ALA A 155 -9.76 -13.36 -19.33
N ASN A 156 -9.05 -12.36 -19.85
CA ASN A 156 -8.13 -12.48 -20.96
C ASN A 156 -7.16 -11.29 -20.98
N VAL A 157 -6.11 -11.41 -21.77
CA VAL A 157 -5.06 -10.39 -21.91
C VAL A 157 -5.59 -9.09 -22.51
N GLU A 158 -6.62 -9.16 -23.40
CA GLU A 158 -7.23 -7.96 -23.97
C GLU A 158 -7.89 -7.10 -22.89
N THR A 159 -8.64 -7.71 -21.96
CA THR A 159 -9.23 -6.98 -20.83
C THR A 159 -8.16 -6.30 -19.98
N ALA A 160 -7.05 -7.00 -19.71
CA ALA A 160 -5.91 -6.41 -19.00
C ALA A 160 -5.38 -5.19 -19.76
N LEU A 161 -5.10 -5.33 -21.07
CA LEU A 161 -4.61 -4.24 -21.91
C LEU A 161 -5.53 -3.02 -21.85
N ARG A 162 -6.85 -3.21 -22.02
CA ARG A 162 -7.83 -2.10 -21.96
C ARG A 162 -7.88 -1.42 -20.58
N CYS A 163 -7.72 -2.18 -19.49
CA CYS A 163 -7.60 -1.62 -18.17
C CYS A 163 -6.38 -0.71 -18.04
N LEU A 164 -5.22 -1.15 -18.56
CA LEU A 164 -3.97 -0.39 -18.48
C LEU A 164 -4.01 0.88 -19.34
N GLU A 165 -4.53 0.78 -20.58
CA GLU A 165 -4.75 1.93 -21.46
C GLU A 165 -5.64 2.97 -20.77
N TYR A 166 -6.74 2.56 -20.14
CA TYR A 166 -7.63 3.48 -19.44
C TYR A 166 -6.94 4.10 -18.21
N ALA A 167 -6.22 3.31 -17.41
CA ALA A 167 -5.47 3.83 -16.26
C ALA A 167 -4.40 4.84 -16.70
N ALA A 168 -3.71 4.58 -17.83
CA ALA A 168 -2.73 5.48 -18.41
C ALA A 168 -3.33 6.84 -18.80
N THR A 169 -4.54 6.88 -19.39
CA THR A 169 -5.23 8.14 -19.75
C THR A 169 -5.55 9.00 -18.54
N LEU A 170 -5.69 8.39 -17.36
CA LEU A 170 -5.97 9.08 -16.10
C LEU A 170 -4.70 9.40 -15.30
N GLY A 171 -3.53 8.98 -15.77
CA GLY A 171 -2.27 9.13 -15.05
C GLY A 171 -2.20 8.30 -13.75
N LEU A 172 -3.05 7.29 -13.60
CA LEU A 172 -3.08 6.43 -12.43
C LEU A 172 -1.95 5.41 -12.46
N THR A 173 -1.40 5.09 -11.30
CA THR A 173 -0.47 3.97 -11.13
C THR A 173 -1.25 2.68 -11.00
N VAL A 174 -0.81 1.62 -11.68
CA VAL A 174 -1.40 0.28 -11.56
C VAL A 174 -0.58 -0.55 -10.58
N PHE A 175 -1.27 -1.12 -9.57
CA PHE A 175 -0.66 -2.03 -8.60
C PHE A 175 -0.97 -3.46 -9.01
N PHE A 176 0.09 -4.21 -9.28
CA PHE A 176 0.05 -5.61 -9.62
C PHE A 176 0.48 -6.48 -8.44
N SER A 177 -0.14 -7.64 -8.31
CA SER A 177 0.33 -8.78 -7.52
C SER A 177 0.41 -9.95 -8.50
N PRO A 178 1.56 -10.16 -9.16
CA PRO A 178 1.67 -11.12 -10.25
C PRO A 178 1.42 -12.54 -9.75
N GLU A 179 0.41 -13.19 -10.29
CA GLU A 179 0.09 -14.59 -10.00
C GLU A 179 -0.70 -15.18 -11.17
N GLU A 180 -0.22 -16.27 -11.76
CA GLU A 180 -0.96 -17.03 -12.76
C GLU A 180 -1.87 -18.06 -12.05
N PRO A 181 -3.20 -17.85 -12.04
CA PRO A 181 -4.10 -18.63 -11.19
C PRO A 181 -4.15 -20.12 -11.54
N SER A 182 -3.86 -20.48 -12.80
CA SER A 182 -3.85 -21.88 -13.24
C SER A 182 -2.69 -22.66 -12.60
N LEU A 183 -1.62 -22.00 -12.24
CA LEU A 183 -0.43 -22.57 -11.61
C LEU A 183 -0.40 -22.38 -10.09
N ALA A 184 -1.14 -21.41 -9.56
CA ALA A 184 -1.16 -21.04 -8.13
C ALA A 184 -2.15 -21.87 -7.28
N ARG A 185 -2.34 -23.15 -7.63
CA ARG A 185 -3.32 -24.04 -6.94
C ARG A 185 -2.73 -24.80 -5.77
N GLY A 186 -1.46 -24.64 -5.50
CA GLY A 186 -0.77 -25.24 -4.37
C GLY A 186 -1.04 -24.50 -3.05
N CYS A 187 -0.42 -25.00 -1.97
CA CYS A 187 -0.51 -24.39 -0.64
C CYS A 187 0.87 -23.96 -0.08
N ALA A 188 1.94 -24.24 -0.80
CA ALA A 188 3.30 -23.88 -0.42
C ALA A 188 4.15 -23.70 -1.70
N HIS A 189 5.28 -23.01 -1.56
CA HIS A 189 6.27 -22.94 -2.63
C HIS A 189 6.75 -24.36 -3.04
N ASP A 190 6.84 -24.62 -4.35
CA ASP A 190 7.31 -25.90 -4.86
C ASP A 190 8.82 -26.05 -4.61
N GLY A 191 9.15 -26.95 -3.68
CA GLY A 191 10.51 -27.16 -3.24
C GLY A 191 10.66 -28.34 -2.29
N PHE A 192 11.87 -28.58 -1.82
CA PHE A 192 12.22 -29.71 -0.95
C PHE A 192 11.28 -29.85 0.26
N THR A 193 10.91 -28.74 0.91
CA THR A 193 10.04 -28.78 2.11
C THR A 193 8.63 -29.22 1.75
N ALA A 194 8.05 -28.68 0.68
CA ALA A 194 6.72 -29.07 0.21
C ALA A 194 6.69 -30.55 -0.18
N ALA A 195 7.67 -31.00 -0.97
CA ALA A 195 7.80 -32.40 -1.38
C ALA A 195 7.94 -33.34 -0.18
N ARG A 196 8.76 -33.00 0.81
CA ARG A 196 8.95 -33.81 2.03
C ARG A 196 7.66 -33.92 2.86
N LEU A 197 6.84 -32.88 2.88
CA LEU A 197 5.59 -32.86 3.64
C LEU A 197 4.38 -33.35 2.84
N GLY A 198 4.55 -33.72 1.57
CA GLY A 198 3.48 -34.14 0.68
C GLY A 198 2.49 -33.01 0.35
N LEU A 199 2.95 -31.76 0.37
CA LEU A 199 2.12 -30.60 0.08
C LEU A 199 2.15 -30.28 -1.43
N PRO A 200 1.00 -29.91 -2.03
CA PRO A 200 0.99 -29.44 -3.42
C PRO A 200 1.75 -28.14 -3.55
N GLY A 201 2.77 -28.11 -4.43
CA GLY A 201 3.63 -26.97 -4.66
C GLY A 201 3.03 -25.93 -5.58
N ILE A 202 3.45 -24.68 -5.41
CA ILE A 202 3.24 -23.56 -6.34
C ILE A 202 4.60 -23.28 -7.01
N PRO A 203 4.75 -23.52 -8.32
CA PRO A 203 6.01 -23.30 -9.01
C PRO A 203 6.31 -21.81 -9.17
N ASP A 204 7.59 -21.43 -9.26
CA ASP A 204 8.04 -20.05 -9.53
C ASP A 204 7.42 -19.46 -10.79
N THR A 205 7.10 -20.32 -11.76
CA THR A 205 6.41 -19.92 -13.00
C THR A 205 5.02 -19.33 -12.78
N ALA A 206 4.38 -19.58 -11.64
CA ALA A 206 3.12 -18.93 -11.28
C ALA A 206 3.29 -17.41 -11.17
N GLU A 207 4.40 -16.94 -10.61
CA GLU A 207 4.72 -15.51 -10.50
C GLU A 207 5.38 -14.98 -11.77
N THR A 208 6.40 -15.66 -12.29
CA THR A 208 7.23 -15.13 -13.38
C THR A 208 6.51 -15.04 -14.72
N ILE A 209 5.58 -15.95 -15.05
CA ILE A 209 4.74 -15.85 -16.25
C ILE A 209 3.79 -14.65 -16.14
N ALA A 210 3.13 -14.48 -15.02
CA ALA A 210 2.23 -13.34 -14.81
C ALA A 210 3.02 -12.02 -14.87
N LEU A 211 4.17 -11.94 -14.21
CA LEU A 211 5.05 -10.78 -14.23
C LEU A 211 5.51 -10.43 -15.64
N ALA A 212 6.00 -11.42 -16.41
CA ALA A 212 6.46 -11.20 -17.79
C ALA A 212 5.32 -10.65 -18.67
N THR A 213 4.13 -11.22 -18.57
CA THR A 213 2.95 -10.77 -19.32
C THR A 213 2.60 -9.32 -18.95
N GLN A 214 2.57 -9.01 -17.67
CA GLN A 214 2.23 -7.67 -17.18
C GLN A 214 3.29 -6.64 -17.59
N LEU A 215 4.58 -6.98 -17.56
CA LEU A 215 5.66 -6.09 -18.00
C LEU A 215 5.53 -5.71 -19.49
N LEU A 216 5.22 -6.68 -20.36
CA LEU A 216 4.99 -6.42 -21.80
C LEU A 216 3.80 -5.47 -22.02
N LEU A 217 2.72 -5.63 -21.25
CA LEU A 217 1.56 -4.74 -21.32
C LEU A 217 1.87 -3.33 -20.79
N VAL A 218 2.66 -3.23 -19.73
CA VAL A 218 3.13 -1.95 -19.17
C VAL A 218 4.03 -1.23 -20.18
N GLU A 219 4.95 -1.94 -20.83
CA GLU A 219 5.80 -1.39 -21.88
C GLU A 219 4.97 -0.85 -23.05
N GLN A 220 3.96 -1.61 -23.51
CA GLN A 220 3.08 -1.22 -24.60
C GLN A 220 2.23 0.01 -24.28
N THR A 221 1.70 0.12 -23.05
CA THR A 221 0.74 1.17 -22.66
C THR A 221 1.41 2.41 -22.07
N GLY A 222 2.66 2.30 -21.60
CA GLY A 222 3.38 3.36 -20.89
C GLY A 222 2.76 3.70 -19.55
N VAL A 223 1.88 2.87 -18.98
CA VAL A 223 1.25 3.09 -17.67
C VAL A 223 2.30 2.99 -16.56
N ARG A 224 2.19 3.82 -15.54
CA ARG A 224 3.00 3.65 -14.33
C ARG A 224 2.56 2.41 -13.58
N ALA A 225 3.51 1.56 -13.21
CA ALA A 225 3.23 0.30 -12.57
C ALA A 225 4.03 0.11 -11.27
N HIS A 226 3.40 -0.57 -10.32
CA HIS A 226 4.03 -1.10 -9.12
C HIS A 226 3.79 -2.60 -9.08
N PHE A 227 4.86 -3.38 -8.96
CA PHE A 227 4.80 -4.83 -8.78
C PHE A 227 5.09 -5.14 -7.32
N GLY A 228 4.08 -5.57 -6.60
CA GLY A 228 4.17 -5.87 -5.18
C GLY A 228 4.14 -7.34 -4.88
N GLN A 229 4.59 -7.70 -3.67
CA GLN A 229 4.55 -9.06 -3.13
C GLN A 229 5.32 -10.10 -3.96
N LEU A 230 6.39 -9.69 -4.63
CA LEU A 230 7.28 -10.59 -5.36
C LEU A 230 8.01 -11.51 -4.39
N SER A 231 8.18 -12.79 -4.75
CA SER A 231 8.71 -13.83 -3.88
C SER A 231 9.75 -14.74 -4.54
N CYS A 232 9.91 -14.70 -5.86
CA CYS A 232 10.90 -15.49 -6.60
C CYS A 232 11.77 -14.66 -7.54
#